data_f72ff1c832bd968135997d40a6c57c34
#
_entry.id   f72ff1c832bd968135997d40a6c57c34
#
_cell.length_a   1.000
_cell.length_b   1.000
_cell.length_c   1.000
_cell.angle_alpha   90.00
_cell.angle_beta   90.00
_cell.angle_gamma   90.00
#
_symmetry.space_group_name_H-M   'P 1'
#
loop_
_entity.id
_entity.type
_entity.pdbx_description
1 polymer ?
#
loop_
_entity_poly.entity_id
_entity_poly.type
_entity_poly.pdbx_seq_one_letter_code
_entity_poly.pdbx_strand_id
1 'polypeptide(L)'
;MGRLLPRHLEIIYQINDLFLESVKKQFPDDTDLLRRISFIEENDHKQIRMPYLSIVGSHTINGVAELHTELLKTTVFKDFYKLFPERFQNKTNGITPRLWLRNVNPELSKIITAKIGDGWITELQQLRQLEAFADDPEFQQSWRSVKRLKKEQLANWLKQNSGISIDPESLFDVQIKRIHEYKRQLLNILHVIYLYNQMLEHPELPFVSRTFLFGGKAAPGYFMAKLIINLANDVARVVNHDPAMQDRLKVVFVPNYNVSVAEKMIPATDISQHISTAGTEASGTGNMKFILNGALILGTMDGANIEIAEEVGAENIFTFGMSSDEVSSLAKSGY
;
A
#
# COMPACT_ATOMS: atom_id res chain seq x y z
N MET A 1 -30.43 -8.27 0.54
CA MET A 1 -30.68 -8.80 -0.82
C MET A 1 -32.12 -9.23 -1.00
N GLY A 2 -32.72 -10.05 -0.15
CA GLY A 2 -34.06 -10.61 -0.30
C GLY A 2 -35.22 -9.62 -0.55
N ARG A 3 -35.15 -8.37 -0.01
CA ARG A 3 -36.16 -7.34 -0.27
C ARG A 3 -36.00 -6.61 -1.61
N LEU A 4 -34.79 -6.39 -2.04
CA LEU A 4 -34.48 -5.55 -3.24
C LEU A 4 -34.23 -6.38 -4.49
N LEU A 5 -33.67 -7.58 -4.35
CA LEU A 5 -33.22 -8.43 -5.43
C LEU A 5 -33.59 -9.90 -5.17
N PRO A 6 -34.87 -10.24 -4.96
CA PRO A 6 -35.29 -11.58 -4.59
C PRO A 6 -34.95 -12.62 -5.65
N ARG A 7 -35.11 -12.27 -6.93
CA ARG A 7 -34.79 -13.18 -8.05
C ARG A 7 -33.29 -13.49 -8.14
N HIS A 8 -32.41 -12.51 -7.87
CA HIS A 8 -30.99 -12.75 -7.82
C HIS A 8 -30.61 -13.70 -6.68
N LEU A 9 -31.26 -13.53 -5.52
CA LEU A 9 -31.04 -14.42 -4.39
C LEU A 9 -31.45 -15.86 -4.72
N GLU A 10 -32.59 -16.05 -5.34
CA GLU A 10 -33.07 -17.37 -5.82
C GLU A 10 -32.07 -18.03 -6.78
N ILE A 11 -31.54 -17.27 -7.75
CA ILE A 11 -30.51 -17.76 -8.68
C ILE A 11 -29.24 -18.18 -7.93
N ILE A 12 -28.80 -17.40 -6.93
CA ILE A 12 -27.63 -17.74 -6.12
C ILE A 12 -27.84 -19.05 -5.36
N TYR A 13 -29.03 -19.29 -4.80
CA TYR A 13 -29.36 -20.58 -4.17
C TYR A 13 -29.28 -21.72 -5.19
N GLN A 14 -29.86 -21.55 -6.36
CA GLN A 14 -29.82 -22.59 -7.41
C GLN A 14 -28.38 -22.91 -7.85
N ILE A 15 -27.53 -21.89 -8.03
CA ILE A 15 -26.11 -22.09 -8.36
C ILE A 15 -25.39 -22.83 -7.23
N ASN A 16 -25.65 -22.47 -5.97
CA ASN A 16 -25.07 -23.13 -4.80
C ASN A 16 -25.43 -24.62 -4.77
N ASP A 17 -26.71 -24.95 -4.95
CA ASP A 17 -27.19 -26.32 -4.92
C ASP A 17 -26.55 -27.17 -6.04
N LEU A 18 -26.53 -26.66 -7.28
CA LEU A 18 -25.89 -27.35 -8.41
C LEU A 18 -24.38 -27.55 -8.17
N PHE A 19 -23.71 -26.56 -7.62
CA PHE A 19 -22.30 -26.66 -7.28
C PHE A 19 -22.05 -27.72 -6.19
N LEU A 20 -22.78 -27.68 -5.08
CA LEU A 20 -22.64 -28.64 -4.01
C LEU A 20 -22.96 -30.06 -4.44
N GLU A 21 -23.98 -30.26 -5.29
CA GLU A 21 -24.26 -31.57 -5.90
C GLU A 21 -23.11 -32.10 -6.75
N SER A 22 -22.44 -31.21 -7.50
CA SER A 22 -21.28 -31.59 -8.32
C SER A 22 -20.09 -32.02 -7.45
N VAL A 23 -19.84 -31.31 -6.36
CA VAL A 23 -18.75 -31.64 -5.40
C VAL A 23 -19.08 -32.91 -4.62
N LYS A 24 -20.33 -33.10 -4.21
CA LYS A 24 -20.78 -34.32 -3.53
C LYS A 24 -20.55 -35.60 -4.34
N LYS A 25 -20.68 -35.53 -5.67
CA LYS A 25 -20.35 -36.66 -6.56
C LYS A 25 -18.88 -37.04 -6.55
N GLN A 26 -17.98 -36.06 -6.34
CA GLN A 26 -16.53 -36.26 -6.28
C GLN A 26 -16.04 -36.62 -4.86
N PHE A 27 -16.73 -36.14 -3.83
CA PHE A 27 -16.38 -36.31 -2.42
C PHE A 27 -17.63 -36.70 -1.61
N PRO A 28 -18.19 -37.92 -1.80
CA PRO A 28 -19.49 -38.30 -1.25
C PRO A 28 -19.54 -38.33 0.30
N ASP A 29 -18.41 -38.62 0.94
CA ASP A 29 -18.32 -38.78 2.39
C ASP A 29 -17.84 -37.53 3.13
N ASP A 30 -17.44 -36.48 2.42
CA ASP A 30 -16.93 -35.23 3.03
C ASP A 30 -18.02 -34.16 3.16
N THR A 31 -18.95 -34.40 4.09
CA THR A 31 -20.05 -33.46 4.37
C THR A 31 -19.55 -32.13 4.95
N ASP A 32 -18.41 -32.14 5.66
CA ASP A 32 -17.82 -30.93 6.23
C ASP A 32 -17.21 -30.04 5.13
N LEU A 33 -16.65 -30.62 4.07
CA LEU A 33 -16.22 -29.86 2.88
C LEU A 33 -17.42 -29.10 2.29
N LEU A 34 -18.57 -29.77 2.07
CA LEU A 34 -19.75 -29.12 1.50
C LEU A 34 -20.19 -27.91 2.31
N ARG A 35 -20.17 -27.99 3.64
CA ARG A 35 -20.47 -26.89 4.54
C ARG A 35 -19.48 -25.71 4.39
N ARG A 36 -18.17 -26.02 4.29
CA ARG A 36 -17.14 -25.00 4.17
C ARG A 36 -17.15 -24.25 2.84
N ILE A 37 -17.51 -24.92 1.74
CA ILE A 37 -17.52 -24.32 0.38
C ILE A 37 -18.87 -23.72 -0.02
N SER A 38 -19.93 -23.95 0.75
CA SER A 38 -21.24 -23.37 0.50
C SER A 38 -21.19 -21.85 0.42
N PHE A 39 -21.87 -21.27 -0.59
CA PHE A 39 -22.01 -19.82 -0.70
C PHE A 39 -22.90 -19.24 0.40
N ILE A 40 -23.74 -20.10 0.98
CA ILE A 40 -24.71 -19.72 2.01
C ILE A 40 -24.11 -20.00 3.37
N GLU A 41 -23.95 -18.96 4.16
CA GLU A 41 -23.57 -19.06 5.56
C GLU A 41 -24.84 -19.21 6.41
N GLU A 42 -24.98 -20.37 7.04
CA GLU A 42 -26.15 -20.77 7.81
C GLU A 42 -26.05 -20.36 9.30
N ASN A 43 -25.86 -19.05 9.55
CA ASN A 43 -25.89 -18.46 10.88
C ASN A 43 -27.28 -17.90 11.18
N ASP A 44 -27.51 -17.29 12.37
CA ASP A 44 -28.76 -16.65 12.78
C ASP A 44 -29.34 -15.74 11.70
N HIS A 45 -28.47 -15.08 10.92
CA HIS A 45 -28.82 -14.33 9.75
C HIS A 45 -28.06 -14.90 8.54
N LYS A 46 -28.77 -15.67 7.68
CA LYS A 46 -28.18 -16.20 6.45
C LYS A 46 -27.50 -15.12 5.62
N GLN A 47 -26.25 -15.35 5.27
CA GLN A 47 -25.42 -14.44 4.46
C GLN A 47 -24.88 -15.13 3.22
N ILE A 48 -24.61 -14.35 2.17
CA ILE A 48 -23.98 -14.84 0.96
C ILE A 48 -22.46 -14.57 1.04
N ARG A 49 -21.68 -15.62 0.93
CA ARG A 49 -20.22 -15.54 0.77
C ARG A 49 -19.90 -15.19 -0.67
N MET A 50 -20.00 -13.90 -1.01
CA MET A 50 -19.81 -13.41 -2.39
C MET A 50 -18.50 -13.85 -3.04
N PRO A 51 -17.34 -13.92 -2.34
CA PRO A 51 -16.10 -14.45 -2.91
C PRO A 51 -16.24 -15.88 -3.44
N TYR A 52 -17.00 -16.74 -2.77
CA TYR A 52 -17.20 -18.14 -3.17
C TYR A 52 -18.01 -18.24 -4.48
N LEU A 53 -19.08 -17.44 -4.57
CA LEU A 53 -19.86 -17.31 -5.81
C LEU A 53 -18.96 -16.83 -6.96
N SER A 54 -18.08 -15.85 -6.70
CA SER A 54 -17.16 -15.33 -7.70
C SER A 54 -16.15 -16.39 -8.16
N ILE A 55 -15.61 -17.20 -7.25
CA ILE A 55 -14.69 -18.30 -7.56
C ILE A 55 -15.35 -19.33 -8.49
N VAL A 56 -16.57 -19.76 -8.14
CA VAL A 56 -17.28 -20.78 -8.93
C VAL A 56 -17.70 -20.24 -10.29
N GLY A 57 -18.10 -18.97 -10.35
CA GLY A 57 -18.48 -18.29 -11.59
C GLY A 57 -17.34 -17.86 -12.50
N SER A 58 -16.07 -18.02 -12.07
CA SER A 58 -14.89 -17.56 -12.82
C SER A 58 -14.07 -18.74 -13.36
N HIS A 59 -13.53 -18.59 -14.55
CA HIS A 59 -12.58 -19.54 -15.13
C HIS A 59 -11.14 -19.37 -14.62
N THR A 60 -10.82 -18.20 -14.05
CA THR A 60 -9.49 -17.87 -13.49
C THR A 60 -9.66 -17.09 -12.20
N ILE A 61 -8.86 -17.45 -11.20
CA ILE A 61 -8.79 -16.82 -9.88
C ILE A 61 -7.36 -16.33 -9.72
N ASN A 62 -7.16 -15.02 -9.67
CA ASN A 62 -5.80 -14.50 -9.52
C ASN A 62 -5.58 -13.83 -8.18
N GLY A 63 -4.43 -14.13 -7.56
CA GLY A 63 -3.83 -13.28 -6.57
C GLY A 63 -3.19 -12.05 -7.23
N VAL A 64 -2.97 -11.00 -6.46
CA VAL A 64 -2.48 -9.70 -6.96
C VAL A 64 -1.04 -9.39 -6.54
N ALA A 65 -0.38 -10.33 -5.88
CA ALA A 65 1.06 -10.46 -5.62
C ALA A 65 1.36 -11.93 -5.32
N GLU A 66 2.62 -12.34 -5.40
CA GLU A 66 2.99 -13.76 -5.24
C GLU A 66 2.62 -14.29 -3.86
N LEU A 67 3.04 -13.61 -2.78
CA LEU A 67 2.64 -13.97 -1.42
C LEU A 67 1.12 -14.06 -1.26
N HIS A 68 0.38 -13.08 -1.79
CA HIS A 68 -1.09 -13.11 -1.73
C HIS A 68 -1.66 -14.32 -2.43
N THR A 69 -1.12 -14.69 -3.60
CA THR A 69 -1.55 -15.88 -4.34
C THR A 69 -1.35 -17.16 -3.54
N GLU A 70 -0.19 -17.30 -2.87
CA GLU A 70 0.09 -18.47 -2.01
C GLU A 70 -0.83 -18.50 -0.77
N LEU A 71 -1.10 -17.36 -0.15
CA LEU A 71 -2.06 -17.27 0.95
C LEU A 71 -3.49 -17.64 0.51
N LEU A 72 -3.90 -17.28 -0.71
CA LEU A 72 -5.19 -17.72 -1.25
C LEU A 72 -5.26 -19.23 -1.39
N LYS A 73 -4.20 -19.88 -1.89
CA LYS A 73 -4.13 -21.34 -2.08
C LYS A 73 -4.06 -22.11 -0.77
N THR A 74 -3.28 -21.62 0.19
CA THR A 74 -2.94 -22.39 1.39
C THR A 74 -3.85 -22.11 2.58
N THR A 75 -4.48 -20.93 2.61
CA THR A 75 -5.28 -20.48 3.77
C THR A 75 -6.71 -20.11 3.38
N VAL A 76 -6.89 -19.00 2.67
CA VAL A 76 -8.19 -18.33 2.48
C VAL A 76 -9.15 -19.18 1.64
N PHE A 77 -8.68 -19.74 0.53
CA PHE A 77 -9.46 -20.53 -0.41
C PHE A 77 -8.91 -21.93 -0.66
N LYS A 78 -8.24 -22.50 0.35
CA LYS A 78 -7.60 -23.81 0.26
C LYS A 78 -8.54 -24.95 -0.22
N ASP A 79 -9.79 -24.93 0.20
CA ASP A 79 -10.78 -25.91 -0.22
C ASP A 79 -11.15 -25.74 -1.72
N PHE A 80 -11.22 -24.50 -2.21
CA PHE A 80 -11.43 -24.22 -3.62
C PHE A 80 -10.18 -24.52 -4.47
N TYR A 81 -8.98 -24.28 -3.91
CA TYR A 81 -7.73 -24.68 -4.58
C TYR A 81 -7.64 -26.20 -4.75
N LYS A 82 -8.09 -26.97 -3.75
CA LYS A 82 -8.20 -28.43 -3.85
C LYS A 82 -9.15 -28.89 -4.98
N LEU A 83 -10.22 -28.12 -5.21
CA LEU A 83 -11.23 -28.44 -6.26
C LEU A 83 -10.80 -27.99 -7.66
N PHE A 84 -10.11 -26.85 -7.76
CA PHE A 84 -9.80 -26.18 -9.02
C PHE A 84 -8.36 -25.63 -9.05
N PRO A 85 -7.32 -26.45 -8.84
CA PRO A 85 -5.94 -25.98 -8.72
C PRO A 85 -5.46 -25.19 -9.96
N GLU A 86 -5.91 -25.61 -11.15
CA GLU A 86 -5.56 -24.99 -12.42
C GLU A 86 -6.10 -23.58 -12.63
N ARG A 87 -7.12 -23.17 -11.86
CA ARG A 87 -7.71 -21.83 -11.96
C ARG A 87 -6.92 -20.77 -11.23
N PHE A 88 -6.09 -21.16 -10.23
CA PHE A 88 -5.36 -20.22 -9.39
C PHE A 88 -4.05 -19.77 -10.05
N GLN A 89 -3.92 -18.48 -10.29
CA GLN A 89 -2.77 -17.87 -10.92
C GLN A 89 -2.30 -16.64 -10.14
N ASN A 90 -1.03 -16.27 -10.29
CA ASN A 90 -0.53 -14.98 -9.87
C ASN A 90 -0.56 -14.00 -11.05
N LYS A 91 -1.06 -12.79 -10.81
CA LYS A 91 -0.90 -11.62 -11.67
C LYS A 91 -0.64 -10.43 -10.76
N THR A 92 0.63 -10.22 -10.44
CA THR A 92 1.04 -9.09 -9.61
C THR A 92 0.53 -7.79 -10.20
N ASN A 93 -0.06 -6.93 -9.36
CA ASN A 93 -0.54 -5.63 -9.76
C ASN A 93 0.59 -4.80 -10.38
N GLY A 94 0.21 -3.88 -11.24
CA GLY A 94 1.11 -2.92 -11.86
C GLY A 94 0.51 -1.52 -11.90
N ILE A 95 1.28 -0.61 -12.42
CA ILE A 95 0.90 0.79 -12.63
C ILE A 95 1.26 1.21 -14.07
N THR A 96 0.58 2.24 -14.58
CA THR A 96 0.97 2.81 -15.86
C THR A 96 2.08 3.86 -15.69
N PRO A 97 3.27 3.67 -16.26
CA PRO A 97 4.35 4.65 -16.20
C PRO A 97 4.03 5.93 -16.97
N ARG A 98 3.14 5.87 -17.95
CA ARG A 98 2.65 7.03 -18.71
C ARG A 98 1.97 8.06 -17.82
N LEU A 99 1.14 7.62 -16.85
CA LEU A 99 0.59 8.52 -15.84
C LEU A 99 1.60 8.79 -14.73
N TRP A 100 2.09 7.73 -14.06
CA TRP A 100 2.77 7.83 -12.77
C TRP A 100 4.25 8.23 -12.84
N LEU A 101 4.81 8.37 -14.04
CA LEU A 101 6.12 8.98 -14.26
C LEU A 101 6.02 10.10 -15.29
N ARG A 102 5.66 9.79 -16.54
CA ARG A 102 5.70 10.74 -17.63
C ARG A 102 4.84 11.99 -17.39
N ASN A 103 3.58 11.82 -16.96
CA ASN A 103 2.64 12.94 -16.79
C ASN A 103 2.83 13.67 -15.46
N VAL A 104 2.99 12.92 -14.33
CA VAL A 104 3.06 13.55 -13.00
C VAL A 104 4.44 14.14 -12.70
N ASN A 105 5.49 13.65 -13.36
CA ASN A 105 6.87 14.09 -13.19
C ASN A 105 7.57 14.31 -14.53
N PRO A 106 7.10 15.30 -15.31
CA PRO A 106 7.63 15.55 -16.66
C PRO A 106 9.11 15.95 -16.63
N GLU A 107 9.58 16.60 -15.58
CA GLU A 107 10.99 16.98 -15.44
C GLU A 107 11.87 15.73 -15.24
N LEU A 108 11.45 14.78 -14.42
CA LEU A 108 12.16 13.49 -14.27
C LEU A 108 12.13 12.71 -15.59
N SER A 109 10.97 12.63 -16.21
CA SER A 109 10.80 12.03 -17.54
C SER A 109 11.75 12.61 -18.57
N LYS A 110 11.94 13.95 -18.57
CA LYS A 110 12.82 14.65 -19.49
C LYS A 110 14.30 14.27 -19.31
N ILE A 111 14.80 14.22 -18.07
CA ILE A 111 16.21 13.84 -17.84
C ILE A 111 16.46 12.36 -18.13
N ILE A 112 15.51 11.49 -17.85
CA ILE A 112 15.56 10.05 -18.22
C ILE A 112 15.64 9.93 -19.74
N THR A 113 14.70 10.54 -20.46
CA THR A 113 14.62 10.48 -21.93
C THR A 113 15.87 11.06 -22.59
N ALA A 114 16.49 12.10 -22.02
CA ALA A 114 17.74 12.65 -22.52
C ALA A 114 18.92 11.68 -22.44
N LYS A 115 18.91 10.76 -21.47
CA LYS A 115 20.00 9.77 -21.27
C LYS A 115 19.78 8.47 -22.05
N ILE A 116 18.54 7.95 -22.10
CA ILE A 116 18.25 6.60 -22.63
C ILE A 116 17.22 6.58 -23.78
N GLY A 117 16.78 7.75 -24.28
CA GLY A 117 15.71 7.82 -25.27
C GLY A 117 14.31 7.66 -24.67
N ASP A 118 13.27 7.68 -25.49
CA ASP A 118 11.86 7.66 -25.07
C ASP A 118 11.22 6.26 -25.08
N GLY A 119 11.95 5.24 -25.52
CA GLY A 119 11.46 3.85 -25.62
C GLY A 119 10.93 3.28 -24.30
N TRP A 120 11.46 3.72 -23.16
CA TRP A 120 11.01 3.30 -21.82
C TRP A 120 9.53 3.59 -21.55
N ILE A 121 8.90 4.52 -22.28
CA ILE A 121 7.49 4.91 -22.12
C ILE A 121 6.56 3.73 -22.45
N THR A 122 6.94 2.90 -23.40
CA THR A 122 6.20 1.71 -23.83
C THR A 122 6.87 0.41 -23.38
N GLU A 123 8.19 0.44 -23.17
CA GLU A 123 9.04 -0.70 -22.78
C GLU A 123 9.78 -0.36 -21.46
N LEU A 124 9.10 -0.55 -20.31
CA LEU A 124 9.59 -0.09 -19.01
C LEU A 124 10.95 -0.70 -18.62
N GLN A 125 11.28 -1.90 -19.11
CA GLN A 125 12.57 -2.56 -18.90
C GLN A 125 13.78 -1.72 -19.36
N GLN A 126 13.58 -0.80 -20.29
CA GLN A 126 14.64 0.09 -20.75
C GLN A 126 15.14 1.05 -19.65
N LEU A 127 14.37 1.26 -18.57
CA LEU A 127 14.84 2.04 -17.41
C LEU A 127 16.09 1.44 -16.76
N ARG A 128 16.35 0.13 -16.91
CA ARG A 128 17.61 -0.49 -16.42
C ARG A 128 18.86 0.14 -17.04
N GLN A 129 18.77 0.75 -18.20
CA GLN A 129 19.90 1.47 -18.81
C GLN A 129 20.39 2.66 -17.95
N LEU A 130 19.54 3.14 -17.01
CA LEU A 130 19.94 4.20 -16.07
C LEU A 130 21.00 3.73 -15.07
N GLU A 131 21.15 2.44 -14.82
CA GLU A 131 22.19 1.89 -13.95
C GLU A 131 23.60 2.36 -14.36
N ALA A 132 23.84 2.49 -15.68
CA ALA A 132 25.13 3.00 -16.20
C ALA A 132 25.42 4.47 -15.82
N PHE A 133 24.43 5.21 -15.35
CA PHE A 133 24.54 6.61 -14.96
C PHE A 133 24.41 6.81 -13.43
N ALA A 134 24.37 5.73 -12.65
CA ALA A 134 24.20 5.82 -11.20
C ALA A 134 25.31 6.64 -10.54
N ASP A 135 26.55 6.50 -11.03
CA ASP A 135 27.72 7.21 -10.52
C ASP A 135 28.08 8.47 -11.33
N ASP A 136 27.26 8.86 -12.32
CA ASP A 136 27.45 10.09 -13.08
C ASP A 136 27.05 11.32 -12.24
N PRO A 137 28.00 12.20 -11.81
CA PRO A 137 27.71 13.32 -10.94
C PRO A 137 26.75 14.34 -11.56
N GLU A 138 26.79 14.52 -12.88
CA GLU A 138 25.89 15.43 -13.59
C GLU A 138 24.45 14.90 -13.58
N PHE A 139 24.28 13.60 -13.81
CA PHE A 139 22.97 12.97 -13.74
C PHE A 139 22.42 12.97 -12.31
N GLN A 140 23.24 12.67 -11.31
CA GLN A 140 22.87 12.78 -9.89
C GLN A 140 22.42 14.20 -9.52
N GLN A 141 23.15 15.22 -9.98
CA GLN A 141 22.79 16.62 -9.71
C GLN A 141 21.47 17.00 -10.38
N SER A 142 21.26 16.55 -11.61
CA SER A 142 20.00 16.75 -12.33
C SER A 142 18.83 16.10 -11.62
N TRP A 143 19.01 14.87 -11.12
CA TRP A 143 18.03 14.13 -10.33
C TRP A 143 17.65 14.84 -9.03
N ARG A 144 18.66 15.31 -8.28
CA ARG A 144 18.46 16.09 -7.03
C ARG A 144 17.71 17.38 -7.31
N SER A 145 18.03 18.06 -8.40
CA SER A 145 17.36 19.31 -8.80
C SER A 145 15.87 19.09 -9.13
N VAL A 146 15.54 18.00 -9.83
CA VAL A 146 14.15 17.61 -10.08
C VAL A 146 13.42 17.30 -8.78
N LYS A 147 14.01 16.51 -7.88
CA LYS A 147 13.42 16.17 -6.58
C LYS A 147 13.14 17.45 -5.76
N ARG A 148 14.12 18.35 -5.68
CA ARG A 148 13.98 19.64 -5.02
C ARG A 148 12.81 20.46 -5.59
N LEU A 149 12.72 20.58 -6.90
CA LEU A 149 11.63 21.29 -7.58
C LEU A 149 10.26 20.72 -7.22
N LYS A 150 10.12 19.36 -7.18
CA LYS A 150 8.86 18.72 -6.81
C LYS A 150 8.48 18.99 -5.35
N LYS A 151 9.44 19.02 -4.45
CA LYS A 151 9.23 19.35 -3.04
C LYS A 151 8.78 20.81 -2.87
N GLU A 152 9.39 21.73 -3.57
CA GLU A 152 8.98 23.15 -3.60
C GLU A 152 7.55 23.33 -4.18
N GLN A 153 7.23 22.60 -5.26
CA GLN A 153 5.89 22.62 -5.85
C GLN A 153 4.83 22.12 -4.86
N LEU A 154 5.12 21.02 -4.14
CA LEU A 154 4.22 20.48 -3.11
C LEU A 154 4.08 21.45 -1.93
N ALA A 155 5.18 22.02 -1.43
CA ALA A 155 5.17 22.99 -0.34
C ALA A 155 4.32 24.22 -0.69
N ASN A 156 4.50 24.77 -1.87
CA ASN A 156 3.70 25.89 -2.38
C ASN A 156 2.22 25.54 -2.50
N TRP A 157 1.92 24.35 -3.02
CA TRP A 157 0.55 23.87 -3.16
C TRP A 157 -0.14 23.70 -1.78
N LEU A 158 0.54 23.11 -0.79
CA LEU A 158 0.01 22.95 0.57
C LEU A 158 -0.25 24.33 1.21
N LYS A 159 0.66 25.28 1.05
CA LYS A 159 0.50 26.64 1.56
C LYS A 159 -0.71 27.34 0.95
N GLN A 160 -0.89 27.26 -0.35
CA GLN A 160 -2.00 27.91 -1.07
C GLN A 160 -3.36 27.25 -0.78
N ASN A 161 -3.43 25.94 -0.69
CA ASN A 161 -4.70 25.21 -0.59
C ASN A 161 -5.14 24.86 0.85
N SER A 162 -4.21 24.87 1.81
CA SER A 162 -4.48 24.44 3.18
C SER A 162 -3.85 25.37 4.22
N GLY A 163 -3.13 26.42 3.81
CA GLY A 163 -2.42 27.32 4.74
C GLY A 163 -1.22 26.67 5.46
N ILE A 164 -0.86 25.45 5.07
CA ILE A 164 0.19 24.68 5.73
C ILE A 164 1.54 24.98 5.06
N SER A 165 2.49 25.48 5.87
CA SER A 165 3.86 25.69 5.41
C SER A 165 4.74 24.52 5.85
N ILE A 166 5.53 23.99 4.91
CA ILE A 166 6.55 22.96 5.14
C ILE A 166 7.86 23.39 4.48
N ASP A 167 8.98 22.93 5.03
CA ASP A 167 10.31 23.19 4.48
C ASP A 167 10.65 22.15 3.40
N PRO A 168 10.85 22.56 2.14
CA PRO A 168 11.24 21.63 1.06
C PRO A 168 12.65 21.05 1.22
N GLU A 169 13.49 21.57 2.12
CA GLU A 169 14.78 20.97 2.46
C GLU A 169 14.65 19.79 3.43
N SER A 170 13.59 19.74 4.25
CA SER A 170 13.36 18.64 5.17
C SER A 170 13.08 17.33 4.41
N LEU A 171 13.45 16.19 4.97
CA LEU A 171 13.13 14.87 4.42
C LEU A 171 11.62 14.63 4.47
N PHE A 172 10.99 14.40 3.31
CA PHE A 172 9.56 14.12 3.21
C PHE A 172 9.29 12.63 3.40
N ASP A 173 8.79 12.29 4.59
CA ASP A 173 8.37 10.94 4.98
C ASP A 173 6.85 10.81 4.82
N VAL A 174 6.40 9.95 3.90
CA VAL A 174 5.03 9.99 3.38
C VAL A 174 4.30 8.67 3.59
N GLN A 175 3.12 8.74 4.19
CA GLN A 175 2.19 7.62 4.31
C GLN A 175 0.79 8.03 3.82
N ILE A 176 0.54 7.86 2.53
CA ILE A 176 -0.73 8.22 1.87
C ILE A 176 -1.44 6.99 1.34
N LYS A 177 -2.48 6.59 2.04
CA LYS A 177 -3.32 5.42 1.75
C LYS A 177 -4.58 5.46 2.59
N ARG A 178 -5.59 4.62 2.29
CA ARG A 178 -6.76 4.47 3.18
C ARG A 178 -6.31 4.25 4.61
N ILE A 179 -6.99 4.89 5.56
CA ILE A 179 -6.69 4.69 6.98
C ILE A 179 -7.32 3.37 7.42
N HIS A 180 -6.47 2.48 7.93
CA HIS A 180 -6.88 1.16 8.39
C HIS A 180 -5.86 0.60 9.39
N GLU A 181 -6.33 -0.13 10.42
CA GLU A 181 -5.47 -0.67 11.47
C GLU A 181 -4.34 -1.53 10.89
N TYR A 182 -4.62 -2.42 9.91
CA TYR A 182 -3.58 -3.28 9.34
C TYR A 182 -2.48 -2.52 8.56
N LYS A 183 -2.79 -1.31 8.06
CA LYS A 183 -1.79 -0.43 7.37
C LYS A 183 -0.87 0.29 8.34
N ARG A 184 -1.19 0.22 9.62
CA ARG A 184 -0.38 0.65 10.77
C ARG A 184 0.03 2.12 10.77
N GLN A 185 -0.86 3.04 10.31
CA GLN A 185 -0.62 4.47 10.48
C GLN A 185 -0.36 4.83 11.94
N LEU A 186 -1.03 4.14 12.88
CA LEU A 186 -0.77 4.31 14.32
C LEU A 186 0.70 4.06 14.68
N LEU A 187 1.33 3.01 14.12
CA LEU A 187 2.75 2.73 14.35
C LEU A 187 3.64 3.89 13.88
N ASN A 188 3.34 4.48 12.73
CA ASN A 188 4.08 5.63 12.22
C ASN A 188 3.84 6.89 13.07
N ILE A 189 2.64 7.10 13.58
CA ILE A 189 2.35 8.20 14.52
C ILE A 189 3.13 8.00 15.84
N LEU A 190 3.20 6.77 16.35
CA LEU A 190 4.03 6.45 17.54
C LEU A 190 5.52 6.69 17.27
N HIS A 191 6.00 6.41 16.06
CA HIS A 191 7.37 6.76 15.67
C HIS A 191 7.60 8.26 15.66
N VAL A 192 6.64 9.06 15.19
CA VAL A 192 6.72 10.53 15.28
C VAL A 192 6.81 10.99 16.73
N ILE A 193 5.99 10.45 17.63
CA ILE A 193 6.01 10.75 19.05
C ILE A 193 7.37 10.37 19.68
N TYR A 194 7.90 9.22 19.31
CA TYR A 194 9.22 8.78 19.74
C TYR A 194 10.32 9.76 19.32
N LEU A 195 10.35 10.17 18.05
CA LEU A 195 11.31 11.14 17.55
C LEU A 195 11.18 12.49 18.26
N TYR A 196 9.95 12.96 18.47
CA TYR A 196 9.68 14.19 19.21
C TYR A 196 10.28 14.13 20.61
N ASN A 197 10.03 13.05 21.36
CA ASN A 197 10.59 12.88 22.70
C ASN A 197 12.12 12.81 22.68
N GLN A 198 12.70 12.05 21.72
CA GLN A 198 14.16 11.98 21.56
C GLN A 198 14.79 13.36 21.28
N MET A 199 14.14 14.21 20.49
CA MET A 199 14.62 15.56 20.21
C MET A 199 14.51 16.49 21.43
N LEU A 200 13.56 16.26 22.32
CA LEU A 200 13.44 17.00 23.59
C LEU A 200 14.47 16.54 24.63
N GLU A 201 14.66 15.22 24.74
CA GLU A 201 15.57 14.62 25.72
C GLU A 201 17.04 14.80 25.34
N HIS A 202 17.32 14.83 24.02
CA HIS A 202 18.66 14.87 23.45
C HIS A 202 18.78 15.96 22.37
N PRO A 203 18.59 17.26 22.72
CA PRO A 203 18.62 18.37 21.75
C PRO A 203 19.97 18.54 21.05
N GLU A 204 21.05 18.02 21.64
CA GLU A 204 22.42 18.05 21.10
C GLU A 204 22.67 17.05 19.97
N LEU A 205 21.83 16.02 19.82
CA LEU A 205 22.01 15.03 18.78
C LEU A 205 21.67 15.59 17.39
N PRO A 206 22.42 15.23 16.37
CA PRO A 206 22.13 15.65 15.00
C PRO A 206 20.90 14.90 14.47
N PHE A 207 19.78 15.61 14.33
CA PHE A 207 18.59 15.11 13.65
C PHE A 207 18.49 15.68 12.24
N VAL A 208 18.19 14.83 11.28
CA VAL A 208 17.81 15.27 9.93
C VAL A 208 16.41 15.89 9.99
N SER A 209 16.28 17.14 9.54
CA SER A 209 14.97 17.80 9.45
C SER A 209 13.98 16.93 8.66
N ARG A 210 12.80 16.68 9.21
CA ARG A 210 11.83 15.73 8.66
C ARG A 210 10.41 16.26 8.71
N THR A 211 9.71 16.12 7.62
CA THR A 211 8.29 16.40 7.51
C THR A 211 7.52 15.10 7.25
N PHE A 212 6.70 14.69 8.22
CA PHE A 212 5.79 13.57 8.07
C PHE A 212 4.49 14.02 7.38
N LEU A 213 4.16 13.38 6.27
CA LEU A 213 2.98 13.68 5.48
C LEU A 213 2.02 12.48 5.50
N PHE A 214 0.96 12.59 6.27
CA PHE A 214 -0.13 11.61 6.27
C PHE A 214 -1.24 12.05 5.34
N GLY A 215 -1.90 11.09 4.70
CA GLY A 215 -3.08 11.36 3.89
C GLY A 215 -3.89 10.11 3.63
N GLY A 216 -5.20 10.24 3.66
CA GLY A 216 -6.08 9.09 3.44
C GLY A 216 -7.49 9.36 3.90
N LYS A 217 -8.41 8.47 3.53
CA LYS A 217 -9.82 8.51 3.93
C LYS A 217 -10.15 7.30 4.78
N ALA A 218 -10.93 7.49 5.83
CA ALA A 218 -11.56 6.43 6.61
C ALA A 218 -12.90 6.06 5.99
N ALA A 219 -13.29 4.79 6.06
CA ALA A 219 -14.67 4.40 5.76
C ALA A 219 -15.63 5.08 6.76
N PRO A 220 -16.85 5.47 6.34
CA PRO A 220 -17.76 6.24 7.19
C PRO A 220 -18.10 5.62 8.55
N GLY A 221 -18.21 4.28 8.59
CA GLY A 221 -18.49 3.52 9.82
C GLY A 221 -17.25 3.05 10.59
N TYR A 222 -16.03 3.34 10.11
CA TYR A 222 -14.81 2.83 10.73
C TYR A 222 -14.31 3.76 11.83
N PHE A 223 -14.80 3.56 13.04
CA PHE A 223 -14.53 4.41 14.19
C PHE A 223 -13.03 4.51 14.51
N MET A 224 -12.31 3.37 14.58
CA MET A 224 -10.88 3.34 14.88
C MET A 224 -10.05 4.13 13.86
N ALA A 225 -10.36 4.02 12.58
CA ALA A 225 -9.67 4.79 11.53
C ALA A 225 -9.87 6.31 11.70
N LYS A 226 -11.06 6.73 12.17
CA LYS A 226 -11.32 8.15 12.49
C LYS A 226 -10.54 8.62 13.72
N LEU A 227 -10.39 7.77 14.74
CA LEU A 227 -9.54 8.06 15.90
C LEU A 227 -8.07 8.21 15.51
N ILE A 228 -7.57 7.37 14.61
CA ILE A 228 -6.19 7.48 14.09
C ILE A 228 -5.99 8.82 13.36
N ILE A 229 -6.95 9.27 12.54
CA ILE A 229 -6.90 10.59 11.91
C ILE A 229 -6.86 11.70 12.97
N ASN A 230 -7.69 11.59 14.00
CA ASN A 230 -7.75 12.57 15.09
C ASN A 230 -6.41 12.63 15.81
N LEU A 231 -5.85 11.49 16.20
CA LEU A 231 -4.55 11.39 16.85
C LEU A 231 -3.43 12.02 16.00
N ALA A 232 -3.41 11.76 14.68
CA ALA A 232 -2.43 12.36 13.78
C ALA A 232 -2.50 13.90 13.79
N ASN A 233 -3.71 14.47 13.83
CA ASN A 233 -3.92 15.91 13.93
C ASN A 233 -3.55 16.47 15.31
N ASP A 234 -3.83 15.73 16.39
CA ASP A 234 -3.45 16.15 17.75
C ASP A 234 -1.94 16.16 17.92
N VAL A 235 -1.25 15.13 17.44
CA VAL A 235 0.22 15.08 17.40
C VAL A 235 0.79 16.22 16.56
N ALA A 236 0.20 16.48 15.39
CA ALA A 236 0.59 17.60 14.54
C ALA A 236 0.44 18.94 15.27
N ARG A 237 -0.63 19.14 16.02
CA ARG A 237 -0.87 20.35 16.80
C ARG A 237 0.20 20.56 17.89
N VAL A 238 0.59 19.49 18.59
CA VAL A 238 1.62 19.57 19.62
C VAL A 238 3.00 19.84 18.99
N VAL A 239 3.44 18.97 18.09
CA VAL A 239 4.78 19.01 17.48
C VAL A 239 5.02 20.30 16.70
N ASN A 240 4.04 20.73 15.89
CA ASN A 240 4.20 21.87 15.01
C ASN A 240 4.21 23.24 15.74
N HIS A 241 3.74 23.30 16.97
CA HIS A 241 3.71 24.55 17.75
C HIS A 241 4.77 24.57 18.87
N ASP A 242 5.54 23.50 19.04
CA ASP A 242 6.61 23.46 20.02
C ASP A 242 7.84 24.23 19.51
N PRO A 243 8.24 25.33 20.18
CA PRO A 243 9.42 26.09 19.78
C PRO A 243 10.73 25.29 19.81
N ALA A 244 10.79 24.20 20.60
CA ALA A 244 11.98 23.33 20.65
C ALA A 244 12.21 22.59 19.36
N MET A 245 11.17 22.38 18.56
CA MET A 245 11.29 21.68 17.27
C MET A 245 11.89 22.54 16.17
N GLN A 246 11.70 23.87 16.17
CA GLN A 246 12.33 24.83 15.24
C GLN A 246 12.27 24.38 13.77
N ASP A 247 11.14 23.87 13.31
CA ASP A 247 10.93 23.29 11.98
C ASP A 247 11.77 22.02 11.66
N ARG A 248 12.53 21.48 12.63
CA ARG A 248 13.26 20.21 12.47
C ARG A 248 12.33 18.99 12.35
N LEU A 249 11.16 19.06 12.99
CA LEU A 249 10.12 18.04 12.91
C LEU A 249 8.78 18.67 12.59
N LYS A 250 8.14 18.25 11.52
CA LYS A 250 6.83 18.72 11.09
C LYS A 250 5.90 17.55 10.82
N VAL A 251 4.64 17.68 11.21
CA VAL A 251 3.61 16.66 10.96
C VAL A 251 2.43 17.30 10.27
N VAL A 252 1.99 16.70 9.16
CA VAL A 252 0.88 17.21 8.35
C VAL A 252 -0.06 16.08 8.00
N PHE A 253 -1.34 16.22 8.32
CA PHE A 253 -2.39 15.40 7.74
C PHE A 253 -3.01 16.14 6.55
N VAL A 254 -2.72 15.68 5.33
CA VAL A 254 -3.16 16.32 4.09
C VAL A 254 -4.66 16.06 3.90
N PRO A 255 -5.49 17.13 3.86
CA PRO A 255 -6.94 16.97 3.76
C PRO A 255 -7.36 16.47 2.37
N ASN A 256 -8.52 15.82 2.31
CA ASN A 256 -9.18 15.37 1.09
C ASN A 256 -8.27 14.61 0.11
N TYR A 257 -7.41 13.72 0.62
CA TYR A 257 -6.54 12.90 -0.21
C TYR A 257 -7.31 12.18 -1.33
N ASN A 258 -6.86 12.34 -2.56
CA ASN A 258 -7.41 11.76 -3.78
C ASN A 258 -6.30 11.64 -4.85
N VAL A 259 -6.63 11.16 -6.06
CA VAL A 259 -5.65 10.94 -7.13
C VAL A 259 -4.91 12.23 -7.49
N SER A 260 -5.60 13.37 -7.62
CA SER A 260 -4.96 14.65 -7.97
C SER A 260 -3.99 15.16 -6.90
N VAL A 261 -4.25 14.84 -5.62
CA VAL A 261 -3.31 15.10 -4.52
C VAL A 261 -2.13 14.12 -4.57
N ALA A 262 -2.40 12.86 -4.86
CA ALA A 262 -1.35 11.83 -5.02
C ALA A 262 -0.35 12.21 -6.13
N GLU A 263 -0.82 12.73 -7.25
CA GLU A 263 0.01 13.20 -8.37
C GLU A 263 1.01 14.30 -7.99
N LYS A 264 0.71 15.07 -6.93
CA LYS A 264 1.61 16.09 -6.40
C LYS A 264 2.56 15.54 -5.32
N MET A 265 2.05 14.65 -4.47
CA MET A 265 2.80 14.14 -3.33
C MET A 265 3.85 13.09 -3.74
N ILE A 266 3.51 12.20 -4.66
CA ILE A 266 4.37 11.08 -5.05
C ILE A 266 5.72 11.56 -5.62
N PRO A 267 5.79 12.51 -6.56
CA PRO A 267 7.08 12.99 -7.07
C PRO A 267 7.96 13.70 -6.03
N ALA A 268 7.33 14.31 -5.02
CA ALA A 268 8.01 15.08 -3.98
C ALA A 268 8.51 14.24 -2.79
N THR A 269 8.17 12.95 -2.75
CA THR A 269 8.45 12.06 -1.62
C THR A 269 9.90 11.61 -1.61
N ASP A 270 10.53 11.62 -0.43
CA ASP A 270 11.86 11.02 -0.20
C ASP A 270 11.72 9.59 0.34
N ILE A 271 10.90 9.38 1.39
CA ILE A 271 10.60 8.07 1.97
C ILE A 271 9.11 7.80 1.89
N SER A 272 8.73 6.63 1.41
CA SER A 272 7.34 6.17 1.41
C SER A 272 7.14 4.99 2.36
N GLN A 273 6.11 5.09 3.22
CA GLN A 273 5.80 4.11 4.26
C GLN A 273 4.85 3.03 3.76
N HIS A 274 5.32 1.77 3.73
CA HIS A 274 4.55 0.58 3.35
C HIS A 274 4.66 -0.49 4.43
N ILE A 275 4.15 -0.17 5.63
CA ILE A 275 4.41 -0.85 6.89
C ILE A 275 3.21 -1.69 7.39
N SER A 276 2.43 -2.28 6.50
CA SER A 276 1.34 -3.19 6.89
C SER A 276 1.83 -4.37 7.74
N THR A 277 0.94 -4.96 8.52
CA THR A 277 1.24 -6.24 9.15
C THR A 277 1.47 -7.29 8.08
N ALA A 278 2.57 -8.02 8.10
CA ALA A 278 2.92 -8.95 7.04
C ALA A 278 1.82 -10.00 6.82
N GLY A 279 1.48 -10.26 5.55
CA GLY A 279 0.40 -11.14 5.13
C GLY A 279 -0.98 -10.47 5.02
N THR A 280 -1.09 -9.15 5.23
CA THR A 280 -2.39 -8.45 5.22
C THR A 280 -2.61 -7.49 4.04
N GLU A 281 -1.55 -6.94 3.43
CA GLU A 281 -1.65 -6.14 2.21
C GLU A 281 -1.49 -7.04 0.98
N ALA A 282 -2.55 -7.28 0.25
CA ALA A 282 -2.54 -8.22 -0.88
C ALA A 282 -1.48 -7.88 -1.95
N SER A 283 -1.22 -6.62 -2.20
CA SER A 283 -0.18 -6.15 -3.13
C SER A 283 0.33 -4.77 -2.77
N GLY A 284 -0.54 -3.77 -2.76
CA GLY A 284 -0.16 -2.38 -2.86
C GLY A 284 0.22 -1.98 -4.30
N THR A 285 -0.03 -0.72 -4.64
CA THR A 285 0.41 -0.08 -5.89
C THR A 285 1.05 1.28 -5.63
N GLY A 286 0.87 1.83 -4.44
CA GLY A 286 1.55 3.03 -3.99
C GLY A 286 3.07 2.86 -4.01
N ASN A 287 3.58 1.74 -3.48
CA ASN A 287 4.99 1.38 -3.49
C ASN A 287 5.62 1.51 -4.89
N MET A 288 4.97 0.97 -5.92
CA MET A 288 5.43 1.05 -7.30
C MET A 288 5.46 2.49 -7.83
N LYS A 289 4.47 3.32 -7.48
CA LYS A 289 4.39 4.73 -7.89
C LYS A 289 5.50 5.56 -7.25
N PHE A 290 5.75 5.34 -5.97
CA PHE A 290 6.78 6.05 -5.22
C PHE A 290 8.19 5.71 -5.71
N ILE A 291 8.51 4.43 -5.85
CA ILE A 291 9.84 4.00 -6.30
C ILE A 291 10.12 4.46 -7.75
N LEU A 292 9.11 4.45 -8.62
CA LEU A 292 9.21 4.95 -10.00
C LEU A 292 9.52 6.46 -10.05
N ASN A 293 9.22 7.20 -8.97
CA ASN A 293 9.55 8.62 -8.79
C ASN A 293 10.78 8.86 -7.89
N GLY A 294 11.58 7.83 -7.64
CA GLY A 294 12.82 7.91 -6.89
C GLY A 294 12.64 8.11 -5.38
N ALA A 295 11.52 7.68 -4.81
CA ALA A 295 11.37 7.59 -3.37
C ALA A 295 11.89 6.24 -2.86
N LEU A 296 12.51 6.24 -1.68
CA LEU A 296 12.90 5.01 -0.98
C LEU A 296 11.69 4.41 -0.26
N ILE A 297 11.62 3.09 -0.22
CA ILE A 297 10.58 2.37 0.52
C ILE A 297 11.10 2.04 1.92
N LEU A 298 10.32 2.41 2.94
CA LEU A 298 10.38 1.82 4.28
C LEU A 298 9.15 0.94 4.46
N GLY A 299 9.35 -0.37 4.60
CA GLY A 299 8.24 -1.30 4.55
C GLY A 299 8.46 -2.60 5.31
N THR A 300 7.42 -3.40 5.35
CA THR A 300 7.46 -4.80 5.78
C THR A 300 7.53 -5.71 4.56
N MET A 301 7.98 -6.94 4.74
CA MET A 301 7.97 -7.98 3.70
C MET A 301 6.54 -8.49 3.51
N ASP A 302 5.75 -7.69 2.78
CA ASP A 302 4.32 -7.89 2.55
C ASP A 302 3.91 -7.42 1.15
N GLY A 303 2.95 -8.10 0.56
CA GLY A 303 2.43 -7.80 -0.77
C GLY A 303 3.54 -7.67 -1.82
N ALA A 304 3.46 -6.65 -2.68
CA ALA A 304 4.45 -6.42 -3.73
C ALA A 304 5.79 -5.87 -3.22
N ASN A 305 5.94 -5.53 -1.93
CA ASN A 305 7.25 -5.11 -1.40
C ASN A 305 8.29 -6.23 -1.52
N ILE A 306 7.87 -7.50 -1.44
CA ILE A 306 8.75 -8.66 -1.59
C ILE A 306 9.34 -8.68 -2.99
N GLU A 307 8.48 -8.65 -4.02
CA GLU A 307 8.90 -8.65 -5.43
C GLU A 307 9.71 -7.38 -5.79
N ILE A 308 9.39 -6.24 -5.17
CA ILE A 308 10.20 -5.01 -5.32
C ILE A 308 11.60 -5.22 -4.72
N ALA A 309 11.71 -5.83 -3.52
CA ALA A 309 13.01 -6.10 -2.90
C ALA A 309 13.88 -7.05 -3.75
N GLU A 310 13.25 -8.04 -4.38
CA GLU A 310 13.93 -8.95 -5.32
C GLU A 310 14.47 -8.21 -6.57
N GLU A 311 13.70 -7.26 -7.10
CA GLU A 311 14.08 -6.52 -8.31
C GLU A 311 15.11 -5.41 -8.06
N VAL A 312 15.03 -4.71 -6.92
CA VAL A 312 15.93 -3.59 -6.62
C VAL A 312 17.17 -3.98 -5.82
N GLY A 313 17.18 -5.17 -5.22
CA GLY A 313 18.17 -5.61 -4.25
C GLY A 313 17.83 -5.18 -2.82
N ALA A 314 18.16 -6.05 -1.85
CA ALA A 314 17.82 -5.83 -0.43
C ALA A 314 18.47 -4.60 0.18
N GLU A 315 19.61 -4.17 -0.39
CA GLU A 315 20.36 -2.97 0.01
C GLU A 315 19.70 -1.66 -0.42
N ASN A 316 18.73 -1.71 -1.34
CA ASN A 316 18.05 -0.53 -1.90
C ASN A 316 16.63 -0.32 -1.35
N ILE A 317 16.25 -1.10 -0.36
CA ILE A 317 14.95 -1.02 0.32
C ILE A 317 15.14 -1.16 1.83
N PHE A 318 14.43 -0.36 2.62
CA PHE A 318 14.45 -0.48 4.09
C PHE A 318 13.31 -1.38 4.54
N THR A 319 13.66 -2.56 5.07
CA THR A 319 12.68 -3.53 5.56
C THR A 319 12.84 -3.80 7.04
N PHE A 320 11.72 -4.08 7.72
CA PHE A 320 11.70 -4.44 9.14
C PHE A 320 10.48 -5.29 9.48
N GLY A 321 10.51 -5.86 10.69
CA GLY A 321 9.39 -6.60 11.26
C GLY A 321 9.40 -8.08 10.89
N MET A 322 8.35 -8.77 11.33
CA MET A 322 8.16 -10.22 11.16
C MET A 322 7.67 -10.58 9.75
N SER A 323 7.99 -11.77 9.31
CA SER A 323 7.39 -12.42 8.13
C SER A 323 5.90 -12.78 8.36
N SER A 324 5.18 -13.09 7.30
CA SER A 324 3.79 -13.54 7.40
C SER A 324 3.62 -14.82 8.23
N ASP A 325 4.59 -15.73 8.18
CA ASP A 325 4.56 -16.97 8.93
C ASP A 325 4.79 -16.75 10.42
N GLU A 326 5.74 -15.87 10.77
CA GLU A 326 5.98 -15.46 12.16
C GLU A 326 4.76 -14.75 12.75
N VAL A 327 4.12 -13.84 12.00
CA VAL A 327 2.87 -13.19 12.41
C VAL A 327 1.77 -14.23 12.66
N SER A 328 1.61 -15.18 11.73
CA SER A 328 0.61 -16.24 11.85
C SER A 328 0.87 -17.15 13.05
N SER A 329 2.13 -17.46 13.33
CA SER A 329 2.54 -18.28 14.46
C SER A 329 2.29 -17.56 15.77
N LEU A 330 2.67 -16.28 15.87
CA LEU A 330 2.45 -15.46 17.05
C LEU A 330 0.96 -15.26 17.35
N ALA A 331 0.13 -15.08 16.32
CA ALA A 331 -1.33 -14.98 16.48
C ALA A 331 -1.96 -16.28 17.06
N LYS A 332 -1.37 -17.44 16.80
CA LYS A 332 -1.83 -18.73 17.34
C LYS A 332 -1.34 -18.99 18.76
N SER A 333 -0.11 -18.59 19.09
CA SER A 333 0.49 -18.80 20.41
C SER A 333 0.07 -17.76 21.45
N GLY A 334 -0.46 -16.60 21.01
CA GLY A 334 -0.72 -15.42 21.84
C GLY A 334 0.50 -14.49 21.89
N TYR A 335 0.25 -13.26 22.33
CA TYR A 335 1.26 -12.21 22.50
C TYR A 335 1.89 -12.28 23.88
#